data_936f5adee1971fa1fc966ca46957b377
#
_entry.id   936f5adee1971fa1fc966ca46957b377
#
_cell.length_a   1.000
_cell.length_b   1.000
_cell.length_c   1.000
_cell.angle_alpha   90.00
_cell.angle_beta   90.00
_cell.angle_gamma   90.00
#
_symmetry.space_group_name_H-M   'P 1'
#
loop_
_entity.id
_entity.type
_entity.pdbx_description
1 polymer ?
#
loop_
_entity_poly.entity_id
_entity_poly.type
_entity_poly.pdbx_seq_one_letter_code
_entity_poly.pdbx_strand_id
1 'polypeptide(L)'
;MDTKAIVFDAYGTLFDVNSAAEKCKDKIGDKWEGFANFWRTTQLEYTWLRSLMKRHKDFWKVTEESLDKSMKVFDIDMSMKNDLLKLYKVLSPYPEVKEVLEKLKDKGFKLAILSNGTPTLLSELVKSNKLDNLFNDLFSIEDVGVYKPDSKVYDLSLIHI
;
A
#
# COMPACT_ATOMS: atom_id res chain seq x y z
N MET A 1 0.33 -3.19 -30.71
CA MET A 1 -0.41 -3.99 -29.70
C MET A 1 -1.44 -3.06 -29.06
N ASP A 2 -2.72 -3.41 -29.12
CA ASP A 2 -3.72 -2.62 -28.42
C ASP A 2 -3.70 -2.99 -26.93
N THR A 3 -3.26 -2.06 -26.07
CA THR A 3 -3.29 -2.23 -24.64
C THR A 3 -4.74 -2.35 -24.18
N LYS A 4 -5.11 -3.45 -23.51
CA LYS A 4 -6.48 -3.72 -23.06
C LYS A 4 -6.67 -3.53 -21.56
N ALA A 5 -5.59 -3.59 -20.80
CA ALA A 5 -5.61 -3.48 -19.36
C ALA A 5 -4.41 -2.68 -18.84
N ILE A 6 -4.61 -2.02 -17.70
CA ILE A 6 -3.57 -1.28 -16.97
C ILE A 6 -3.56 -1.78 -15.53
N VAL A 7 -2.38 -2.16 -15.06
CA VAL A 7 -2.17 -2.66 -13.70
C VAL A 7 -1.35 -1.66 -12.92
N PHE A 8 -1.87 -1.21 -11.79
CA PHE A 8 -1.25 -0.23 -10.91
C PHE A 8 -0.66 -0.89 -9.65
N ASP A 9 0.44 -0.35 -9.15
CA ASP A 9 0.77 -0.52 -7.75
C ASP A 9 -0.16 0.34 -6.88
N ALA A 10 -0.31 0.01 -5.59
CA ALA A 10 -1.18 0.75 -4.68
C ALA A 10 -0.40 1.78 -3.83
N TYR A 11 0.48 1.28 -2.96
CA TYR A 11 1.12 2.06 -1.89
C TYR A 11 2.31 2.90 -2.40
N GLY A 12 2.13 4.20 -2.54
CA GLY A 12 3.11 5.13 -3.09
C GLY A 12 2.94 5.38 -4.60
N THR A 13 1.87 4.81 -5.21
CA THR A 13 1.50 5.05 -6.62
C THR A 13 0.09 5.63 -6.72
N LEU A 14 -0.90 4.96 -6.17
CA LEU A 14 -2.27 5.46 -6.09
C LEU A 14 -2.57 6.13 -4.76
N PHE A 15 -1.97 5.63 -3.67
CA PHE A 15 -2.23 6.09 -2.30
C PHE A 15 -0.97 6.59 -1.63
N ASP A 16 -1.08 7.78 -1.02
CA ASP A 16 0.01 8.40 -0.29
C ASP A 16 0.23 7.70 1.06
N VAL A 17 1.35 6.98 1.16
CA VAL A 17 1.74 6.22 2.35
C VAL A 17 2.06 7.12 3.56
N ASN A 18 2.39 8.39 3.32
CA ASN A 18 2.72 9.33 4.38
C ASN A 18 1.45 9.96 5.02
N SER A 19 0.30 9.86 4.32
CA SER A 19 -0.95 10.49 4.75
C SER A 19 -1.45 10.04 6.13
N ALA A 20 -1.09 8.82 6.59
CA ALA A 20 -1.41 8.37 7.95
C ALA A 20 -0.66 9.17 9.02
N ALA A 21 0.64 9.36 8.84
CA ALA A 21 1.47 10.15 9.76
C ALA A 21 1.16 11.65 9.65
N GLU A 22 0.90 12.14 8.45
CA GLU A 22 0.51 13.53 8.21
C GLU A 22 -0.77 13.92 8.97
N LYS A 23 -1.78 13.05 8.98
CA LYS A 23 -3.00 13.25 9.77
C LYS A 23 -2.77 13.29 11.28
N CYS A 24 -1.63 12.81 11.75
CA CYS A 24 -1.19 12.86 13.14
C CYS A 24 -0.10 13.92 13.39
N LYS A 25 0.24 14.77 12.43
CA LYS A 25 1.37 15.72 12.52
C LYS A 25 1.34 16.62 13.75
N ASP A 26 0.14 17.08 14.16
CA ASP A 26 0.00 17.95 15.34
C ASP A 26 0.39 17.23 16.65
N LYS A 27 0.26 15.89 16.70
CA LYS A 27 0.67 15.07 17.83
C LYS A 27 2.12 14.61 17.73
N ILE A 28 2.62 14.35 16.52
CA ILE A 28 3.98 13.88 16.28
C ILE A 28 4.98 15.05 16.32
N GLY A 29 4.55 16.26 15.93
CA GLY A 29 5.39 17.44 15.84
C GLY A 29 6.29 17.43 14.60
N ASP A 30 7.35 18.26 14.61
CA ASP A 30 8.22 18.52 13.45
C ASP A 30 8.91 17.27 12.87
N LYS A 31 8.96 16.18 13.62
CA LYS A 31 9.57 14.92 13.18
C LYS A 31 8.65 14.03 12.32
N TRP A 32 7.42 14.44 12.03
CA TRP A 32 6.43 13.60 11.36
C TRP A 32 6.86 13.12 9.96
N GLU A 33 7.48 13.98 9.15
CA GLU A 33 7.96 13.61 7.80
C GLU A 33 9.08 12.56 7.87
N GLY A 34 10.09 12.81 8.73
CA GLY A 34 11.17 11.86 8.95
C GLY A 34 10.67 10.51 9.47
N PHE A 35 9.71 10.54 10.40
CA PHE A 35 9.05 9.35 10.91
C PHE A 35 8.29 8.59 9.81
N ALA A 36 7.47 9.28 9.00
CA ALA A 36 6.71 8.67 7.91
C ALA A 36 7.63 7.99 6.88
N ASN A 37 8.66 8.71 6.45
CA ASN A 37 9.65 8.18 5.49
C ASN A 37 10.42 6.98 6.07
N PHE A 38 10.81 7.03 7.33
CA PHE A 38 11.49 5.92 8.00
C PHE A 38 10.57 4.71 8.16
N TRP A 39 9.30 4.92 8.52
CA TRP A 39 8.31 3.84 8.59
C TRP A 39 8.16 3.15 7.23
N ARG A 40 7.97 3.93 6.15
CA ARG A 40 7.88 3.40 4.80
C ARG A 40 9.12 2.63 4.36
N THR A 41 10.30 3.20 4.56
CA THR A 41 11.58 2.55 4.19
C THR A 41 11.76 1.24 4.96
N THR A 42 11.54 1.25 6.27
CA THR A 42 11.62 0.04 7.11
C THR A 42 10.62 -1.03 6.68
N GLN A 43 9.40 -0.63 6.31
CA GLN A 43 8.38 -1.55 5.81
C GLN A 43 8.84 -2.26 4.52
N LEU A 44 9.40 -1.50 3.55
CA LEU A 44 9.92 -2.06 2.31
C LEU A 44 11.11 -2.99 2.57
N GLU A 45 12.08 -2.56 3.39
CA GLU A 45 13.22 -3.40 3.78
C GLU A 45 12.76 -4.72 4.40
N TYR A 46 11.77 -4.70 5.28
CA TYR A 46 11.23 -5.91 5.90
C TYR A 46 10.56 -6.83 4.90
N THR A 47 9.87 -6.31 3.88
CA THR A 47 9.29 -7.15 2.81
C THR A 47 10.39 -7.86 2.03
N TRP A 48 11.46 -7.15 1.65
CA TRP A 48 12.59 -7.72 0.90
C TRP A 48 13.36 -8.76 1.72
N LEU A 49 13.68 -8.44 2.97
CA LEU A 49 14.37 -9.37 3.87
C LEU A 49 13.56 -10.65 4.10
N ARG A 50 12.24 -10.55 4.28
CA ARG A 50 11.37 -11.72 4.44
C ARG A 50 11.34 -12.59 3.19
N SER A 51 11.31 -12.00 2.00
CA SER A 51 11.40 -12.75 0.73
C SER A 51 12.75 -13.46 0.62
N LEU A 52 13.86 -12.76 0.88
CA LEU A 52 15.22 -13.35 0.86
C LEU A 52 15.38 -14.49 1.87
N MET A 53 14.87 -14.33 3.08
CA MET A 53 14.91 -15.36 4.13
C MET A 53 13.93 -16.52 3.88
N LYS A 54 13.01 -16.40 2.91
CA LYS A 54 11.88 -17.34 2.69
C LYS A 54 11.00 -17.49 3.96
N ARG A 55 10.79 -16.38 4.67
CA ARG A 55 9.99 -16.29 5.90
C ARG A 55 8.89 -15.28 5.72
N HIS A 56 7.95 -15.58 4.82
CA HIS A 56 6.81 -14.73 4.55
C HIS A 56 5.99 -14.47 5.84
N LYS A 57 5.53 -13.26 5.98
CA LYS A 57 4.40 -12.83 6.83
C LYS A 57 3.61 -11.85 6.00
N ASP A 58 2.31 -11.77 6.25
CA ASP A 58 1.44 -10.86 5.52
C ASP A 58 1.87 -9.37 5.67
N PHE A 59 1.45 -8.57 4.71
CA PHE A 59 1.84 -7.17 4.64
C PHE A 59 1.36 -6.34 5.84
N TRP A 60 0.21 -6.71 6.43
CA TRP A 60 -0.27 -6.01 7.62
C TRP A 60 0.68 -6.22 8.80
N LYS A 61 1.14 -7.45 9.00
CA LYS A 61 2.12 -7.75 10.06
C LYS A 61 3.45 -7.02 9.85
N VAL A 62 3.91 -6.94 8.61
CA VAL A 62 5.10 -6.15 8.26
C VAL A 62 4.89 -4.66 8.55
N THR A 63 3.70 -4.14 8.24
CA THR A 63 3.32 -2.74 8.54
C THR A 63 3.34 -2.46 10.04
N GLU A 64 2.80 -3.36 10.87
CA GLU A 64 2.84 -3.23 12.34
C GLU A 64 4.27 -3.28 12.90
N GLU A 65 5.07 -4.26 12.46
CA GLU A 65 6.44 -4.44 12.94
C GLU A 65 7.35 -3.25 12.55
N SER A 66 7.20 -2.72 11.35
CA SER A 66 7.92 -1.53 10.89
C SER A 66 7.48 -0.27 11.63
N LEU A 67 6.18 -0.14 11.95
CA LEU A 67 5.67 0.94 12.79
C LEU A 67 6.29 0.91 14.19
N ASP A 68 6.30 -0.27 14.85
CA ASP A 68 6.88 -0.43 16.18
C ASP A 68 8.35 0.01 16.23
N LYS A 69 9.14 -0.36 15.20
CA LYS A 69 10.53 0.09 15.08
C LYS A 69 10.61 1.60 14.89
N SER A 70 9.79 2.16 14.00
CA SER A 70 9.81 3.59 13.68
C SER A 70 9.42 4.45 14.88
N MET A 71 8.39 4.05 15.62
CA MET A 71 7.96 4.74 16.85
C MET A 71 9.07 4.78 17.89
N LYS A 72 9.81 3.68 18.06
CA LYS A 72 10.97 3.63 18.98
C LYS A 72 12.10 4.54 18.54
N VAL A 73 12.45 4.55 17.23
CA VAL A 73 13.56 5.34 16.71
C VAL A 73 13.27 6.85 16.83
N PHE A 74 12.02 7.24 16.59
CA PHE A 74 11.60 8.65 16.63
C PHE A 74 11.06 9.10 17.98
N ASP A 75 11.06 8.23 18.99
CA ASP A 75 10.49 8.50 20.31
C ASP A 75 9.05 9.01 20.20
N ILE A 76 8.20 8.24 19.50
CA ILE A 76 6.76 8.51 19.36
C ILE A 76 6.02 7.70 20.42
N ASP A 77 5.07 8.35 21.11
CA ASP A 77 4.26 7.71 22.14
C ASP A 77 3.50 6.50 21.57
N MET A 78 3.72 5.33 22.18
CA MET A 78 3.11 4.07 21.78
C MET A 78 1.58 4.09 21.84
N SER A 79 0.97 4.99 22.59
CA SER A 79 -0.49 5.18 22.61
C SER A 79 -1.07 5.57 21.25
N MET A 80 -0.25 6.18 20.38
CA MET A 80 -0.63 6.57 19.02
C MET A 80 -0.66 5.40 18.01
N LYS A 81 -0.10 4.24 18.38
CA LYS A 81 0.04 3.10 17.45
C LYS A 81 -1.28 2.72 16.79
N ASN A 82 -2.33 2.57 17.58
CA ASN A 82 -3.64 2.15 17.07
C ASN A 82 -4.25 3.19 16.12
N ASP A 83 -4.06 4.47 16.37
CA ASP A 83 -4.56 5.53 15.50
C ASP A 83 -3.82 5.54 14.17
N LEU A 84 -2.48 5.44 14.19
CA LEU A 84 -1.66 5.35 12.98
C LEU A 84 -2.03 4.13 12.14
N LEU A 85 -2.22 2.97 12.75
CA LEU A 85 -2.63 1.74 12.05
C LEU A 85 -4.04 1.87 11.45
N LYS A 86 -4.99 2.48 12.15
CA LYS A 86 -6.33 2.76 11.59
C LYS A 86 -6.25 3.68 10.37
N LEU A 87 -5.44 4.74 10.45
CA LEU A 87 -5.24 5.68 9.35
C LEU A 87 -4.52 5.03 8.16
N TYR A 88 -3.61 4.09 8.41
CA TYR A 88 -2.93 3.35 7.34
C TYR A 88 -3.89 2.49 6.50
N LYS A 89 -4.98 2.01 7.07
CA LYS A 89 -6.02 1.28 6.33
C LYS A 89 -6.82 2.14 5.35
N VAL A 90 -6.82 3.46 5.58
CA VAL A 90 -7.62 4.44 4.83
C VAL A 90 -6.76 5.60 4.31
N LEU A 91 -5.58 5.26 3.78
CA LEU A 91 -4.66 6.25 3.18
C LEU A 91 -5.38 7.10 2.14
N SER A 92 -4.96 8.36 2.04
CA SER A 92 -5.49 9.26 1.01
C SER A 92 -4.91 8.91 -0.35
N PRO A 93 -5.71 8.91 -1.44
CA PRO A 93 -5.16 8.84 -2.79
C PRO A 93 -4.44 10.15 -3.12
N TYR A 94 -3.50 10.10 -4.08
CA TYR A 94 -2.97 11.31 -4.66
C TYR A 94 -4.08 12.09 -5.40
N PRO A 95 -4.00 13.43 -5.46
CA PRO A 95 -5.10 14.29 -5.95
C PRO A 95 -5.62 13.93 -7.33
N GLU A 96 -4.72 13.50 -8.23
CA GLU A 96 -5.01 13.18 -9.64
C GLU A 96 -5.62 11.79 -9.85
N VAL A 97 -5.50 10.89 -8.86
CA VAL A 97 -5.81 9.45 -9.04
C VAL A 97 -7.22 9.21 -9.54
N LYS A 98 -8.22 9.79 -8.89
CA LYS A 98 -9.62 9.53 -9.24
C LYS A 98 -9.91 9.94 -10.68
N GLU A 99 -9.52 11.15 -11.06
CA GLU A 99 -9.76 11.69 -12.41
C GLU A 99 -9.07 10.87 -13.49
N VAL A 100 -7.79 10.45 -13.21
CA VAL A 100 -7.03 9.62 -14.16
C VAL A 100 -7.68 8.25 -14.34
N LEU A 101 -8.08 7.59 -13.26
CA LEU A 101 -8.73 6.28 -13.34
C LEU A 101 -10.06 6.35 -14.07
N GLU A 102 -10.89 7.36 -13.82
CA GLU A 102 -12.15 7.59 -14.55
C GLU A 102 -11.90 7.77 -16.05
N LYS A 103 -10.95 8.62 -16.44
CA LYS A 103 -10.58 8.83 -17.86
C LYS A 103 -10.08 7.56 -18.54
N LEU A 104 -9.31 6.73 -17.84
CA LEU A 104 -8.84 5.46 -18.40
C LEU A 104 -9.98 4.47 -18.59
N LYS A 105 -10.91 4.40 -17.63
CA LYS A 105 -12.10 3.55 -17.71
C LYS A 105 -13.01 3.98 -18.87
N ASP A 106 -13.22 5.29 -19.05
CA ASP A 106 -14.03 5.85 -20.17
C ASP A 106 -13.41 5.54 -21.54
N LYS A 107 -12.09 5.38 -21.61
CA LYS A 107 -11.37 4.90 -22.81
C LYS A 107 -11.44 3.39 -23.02
N GLY A 108 -12.16 2.67 -22.17
CA GLY A 108 -12.38 1.22 -22.29
C GLY A 108 -11.28 0.34 -21.74
N PHE A 109 -10.30 0.89 -20.98
CA PHE A 109 -9.28 0.07 -20.32
C PHE A 109 -9.87 -0.71 -19.14
N LYS A 110 -9.47 -1.96 -18.98
CA LYS A 110 -9.60 -2.68 -17.72
C LYS A 110 -8.55 -2.18 -16.75
N LEU A 111 -8.95 -1.89 -15.52
CA LEU A 111 -8.05 -1.39 -14.49
C LEU A 111 -7.91 -2.41 -13.36
N ALA A 112 -6.70 -2.69 -12.94
CA ALA A 112 -6.43 -3.60 -11.84
C ALA A 112 -5.33 -3.04 -10.92
N ILE A 113 -5.30 -3.53 -9.70
CA ILE A 113 -4.20 -3.29 -8.75
C ILE A 113 -3.41 -4.59 -8.58
N LEU A 114 -2.07 -4.50 -8.58
CA LEU A 114 -1.16 -5.54 -8.13
C LEU A 114 -0.29 -5.01 -7.01
N SER A 115 -0.50 -5.49 -5.79
CA SER A 115 0.08 -4.88 -4.60
C SER A 115 0.65 -5.88 -3.61
N ASN A 116 1.59 -5.42 -2.79
CA ASN A 116 2.06 -6.13 -1.60
C ASN A 116 0.99 -6.19 -0.47
N GLY A 117 -0.05 -5.35 -0.54
CA GLY A 117 -1.12 -5.31 0.46
C GLY A 117 -1.95 -6.59 0.50
N THR A 118 -2.46 -6.95 1.68
CA THR A 118 -3.38 -8.07 1.82
C THR A 118 -4.71 -7.79 1.10
N PRO A 119 -5.48 -8.82 0.69
CA PRO A 119 -6.78 -8.62 0.03
C PRO A 119 -7.72 -7.73 0.83
N THR A 120 -7.77 -7.92 2.15
CA THR A 120 -8.61 -7.11 3.06
C THR A 120 -8.18 -5.64 3.05
N LEU A 121 -6.87 -5.37 3.19
CA LEU A 121 -6.35 -4.00 3.16
C LEU A 121 -6.65 -3.29 1.85
N LEU A 122 -6.45 -3.96 0.71
CA LEU A 122 -6.74 -3.38 -0.60
C LEU A 122 -8.22 -3.07 -0.77
N SER A 123 -9.10 -3.99 -0.35
CA SER A 123 -10.54 -3.80 -0.39
C SER A 123 -10.99 -2.63 0.50
N GLU A 124 -10.48 -2.55 1.74
CA GLU A 124 -10.78 -1.43 2.66
C GLU A 124 -10.29 -0.10 2.07
N LEU A 125 -9.09 -0.08 1.48
CA LEU A 125 -8.45 1.11 0.93
C LEU A 125 -9.20 1.68 -0.27
N VAL A 126 -9.58 0.85 -1.25
CA VAL A 126 -10.33 1.32 -2.43
C VAL A 126 -11.76 1.74 -2.07
N LYS A 127 -12.42 1.02 -1.16
CA LYS A 127 -13.79 1.34 -0.70
C LYS A 127 -13.85 2.64 0.10
N SER A 128 -12.93 2.84 1.05
CA SER A 128 -12.90 4.06 1.86
C SER A 128 -12.71 5.33 1.02
N ASN A 129 -12.05 5.20 -0.14
CA ASN A 129 -11.82 6.28 -1.09
C ASN A 129 -12.83 6.33 -2.25
N LYS A 130 -13.86 5.45 -2.25
CA LYS A 130 -14.90 5.37 -3.29
C LYS A 130 -14.33 5.11 -4.69
N LEU A 131 -13.30 4.26 -4.77
CA LEU A 131 -12.61 3.87 -6.01
C LEU A 131 -12.92 2.40 -6.40
N ASP A 132 -13.67 1.67 -5.59
CA ASP A 132 -13.96 0.25 -5.75
C ASP A 132 -14.65 -0.07 -7.08
N ASN A 133 -15.51 0.82 -7.58
CA ASN A 133 -16.19 0.66 -8.86
C ASN A 133 -15.30 0.95 -10.09
N LEU A 134 -14.07 1.45 -9.90
CA LEU A 134 -13.15 1.76 -11.00
C LEU A 134 -12.27 0.57 -11.36
N PHE A 135 -12.00 -0.33 -10.42
CA PHE A 135 -11.13 -1.48 -10.65
C PHE A 135 -11.93 -2.74 -11.00
N ASN A 136 -11.42 -3.49 -11.96
CA ASN A 136 -11.92 -4.80 -12.33
C ASN A 136 -11.41 -5.88 -11.37
N ASP A 137 -10.12 -5.78 -10.98
CA ASP A 137 -9.46 -6.78 -10.15
C ASP A 137 -8.50 -6.14 -9.14
N LEU A 138 -8.32 -6.80 -7.99
CA LEU A 138 -7.36 -6.45 -6.94
C LEU A 138 -6.50 -7.68 -6.66
N PHE A 139 -5.26 -7.69 -7.16
CA PHE A 139 -4.31 -8.78 -6.98
C PHE A 139 -3.41 -8.51 -5.78
N SER A 140 -3.36 -9.46 -4.86
CA SER A 140 -2.50 -9.44 -3.69
C SER A 140 -1.36 -10.44 -3.83
N ILE A 141 -0.17 -10.07 -3.36
CA ILE A 141 0.98 -11.00 -3.31
C ILE A 141 0.75 -12.17 -2.34
N GLU A 142 -0.26 -12.09 -1.48
CA GLU A 142 -0.58 -13.17 -0.54
C GLU A 142 -0.92 -14.48 -1.27
N ASP A 143 -1.41 -14.40 -2.51
CA ASP A 143 -1.71 -15.56 -3.35
C ASP A 143 -0.44 -16.33 -3.77
N VAL A 144 0.73 -15.68 -3.76
CA VAL A 144 2.02 -16.29 -4.13
C VAL A 144 3.02 -16.38 -2.96
N GLY A 145 2.76 -15.71 -1.85
CA GLY A 145 3.54 -15.79 -0.62
C GLY A 145 4.96 -15.21 -0.70
N VAL A 146 5.21 -14.30 -1.66
CA VAL A 146 6.46 -13.56 -1.81
C VAL A 146 6.15 -12.11 -2.17
N TYR A 147 7.05 -11.19 -1.84
CA TYR A 147 6.90 -9.77 -2.11
C TYR A 147 7.50 -9.36 -3.45
N LYS A 148 7.00 -8.25 -4.03
CA LYS A 148 7.70 -7.56 -5.10
C LYS A 148 9.15 -7.27 -4.66
N PRO A 149 10.15 -7.43 -5.54
CA PRO A 149 10.05 -7.58 -6.99
C PRO A 149 10.18 -9.03 -7.51
N ASP A 150 9.81 -10.07 -6.75
CA ASP A 150 9.86 -11.46 -7.23
C ASP A 150 8.99 -11.62 -8.49
N SER A 151 9.51 -12.34 -9.51
CA SER A 151 8.82 -12.52 -10.80
C SER A 151 7.46 -13.18 -10.68
N LYS A 152 7.29 -14.11 -9.72
CA LYS A 152 6.01 -14.78 -9.45
C LYS A 152 4.86 -13.82 -9.17
N VAL A 153 5.18 -12.65 -8.60
CA VAL A 153 4.17 -11.63 -8.31
C VAL A 153 3.61 -11.02 -9.60
N TYR A 154 4.48 -10.81 -10.60
CA TYR A 154 4.05 -10.25 -11.88
C TYR A 154 3.31 -11.27 -12.74
N ASP A 155 3.70 -12.55 -12.66
CA ASP A 155 2.99 -13.65 -13.33
C ASP A 155 1.51 -13.73 -12.89
N LEU A 156 1.22 -13.40 -11.60
CA LEU A 156 -0.14 -13.38 -11.07
C LEU A 156 -1.07 -12.45 -11.88
N SER A 157 -0.62 -11.25 -12.24
CA SER A 157 -1.42 -10.32 -13.03
C SER A 157 -1.52 -10.72 -14.49
N LEU A 158 -0.48 -11.35 -15.06
CA LEU A 158 -0.45 -11.76 -16.47
C LEU A 158 -1.39 -12.94 -16.76
N ILE A 159 -1.60 -13.83 -15.80
CA ILE A 159 -2.50 -14.99 -15.94
C ILE A 159 -3.97 -14.56 -15.96
N HIS A 160 -4.32 -13.47 -15.27
CA HIS A 160 -5.71 -13.04 -15.06
C HIS A 160 -6.16 -11.89 -15.98
N ILE A 161 -5.24 -11.28 -16.71
CA ILE A 161 -5.52 -10.18 -17.63
C ILE A 161 -5.40 -10.63 -19.08
#